data_716fe9b3a53babf69790890e39078641
#
_entry.id   716fe9b3a53babf69790890e39078641
#
_cell.length_a   1.000
_cell.length_b   1.000
_cell.length_c   1.000
_cell.angle_alpha   90.00
_cell.angle_beta   90.00
_cell.angle_gamma   90.00
#
_symmetry.space_group_name_H-M   'P 1'
#
loop_
_entity.id
_entity.type
_entity.pdbx_description
1 polymer ?
#
loop_
_entity_poly.entity_id
_entity_poly.type
_entity_poly.pdbx_seq_one_letter_code
_entity_poly.pdbx_strand_id
1 'polypeptide(L)'
;MNNLIKILISLLVLTLTFGQSANAGWEPDKEVEIVAHAKETSSTVAFARSVIKVIEQENLLPNGVKLTIIRGARGGKARNYVLNKNKDPHVLQVLTPSQINNVILTGQEVGYQNAKGIAALVVSPLLLTVNADSEYQSLNDIIKKAKANPGKVVQGGGDFGQVASLVGKMMAEEKGVDITYTPFDDEGVLQLLGGHIDFILENPGQVFKFVKAGKMRILASSVKLPSMPEVPTFKKAGYKGTMLAQYRGLWFSNENSNAQANFYSKLMKKVAKTQTFQDYVSKNNLAP
;
A
#
# COMPACT_ATOMS: atom_id res chain seq x y z
N MET A 1 13.14 -69.65 -19.94
CA MET A 1 13.80 -68.33 -20.04
C MET A 1 12.85 -67.16 -20.33
N ASN A 2 11.73 -67.36 -21.03
CA ASN A 2 10.84 -66.24 -21.44
C ASN A 2 9.87 -65.68 -20.38
N ASN A 3 9.54 -66.42 -19.32
CA ASN A 3 8.59 -65.92 -18.32
C ASN A 3 9.25 -65.07 -17.20
N LEU A 4 10.51 -65.36 -16.84
CA LEU A 4 11.25 -64.55 -15.90
C LEU A 4 11.61 -63.15 -16.45
N ILE A 5 11.91 -63.02 -17.75
CA ILE A 5 12.19 -61.76 -18.42
C ILE A 5 10.93 -60.89 -18.51
N LYS A 6 9.77 -61.49 -18.74
CA LYS A 6 8.50 -60.75 -18.75
C LYS A 6 8.09 -60.21 -17.38
N ILE A 7 8.37 -60.98 -16.30
CA ILE A 7 8.10 -60.53 -14.92
C ILE A 7 9.06 -59.42 -14.51
N LEU A 8 10.35 -59.50 -14.89
CA LEU A 8 11.33 -58.42 -14.62
C LEU A 8 11.02 -57.13 -15.39
N ILE A 9 10.52 -57.18 -16.64
CA ILE A 9 10.12 -56.02 -17.39
C ILE A 9 8.83 -55.39 -16.83
N SER A 10 7.88 -56.23 -16.35
CA SER A 10 6.65 -55.71 -15.71
C SER A 10 6.91 -55.04 -14.34
N LEU A 11 7.91 -55.52 -13.55
CA LEU A 11 8.32 -54.85 -12.33
C LEU A 11 9.10 -53.55 -12.58
N LEU A 12 9.88 -53.47 -13.66
CA LEU A 12 10.65 -52.28 -14.02
C LEU A 12 9.74 -51.16 -14.55
N VAL A 13 8.62 -51.47 -15.21
CA VAL A 13 7.64 -50.49 -15.72
C VAL A 13 6.78 -49.95 -14.53
N LEU A 14 6.54 -50.75 -13.48
CA LEU A 14 5.77 -50.31 -12.31
C LEU A 14 6.55 -49.35 -11.41
N THR A 15 7.88 -49.37 -11.43
CA THR A 15 8.73 -48.47 -10.64
C THR A 15 8.99 -47.11 -11.28
N LEU A 16 8.70 -46.98 -12.60
CA LEU A 16 8.88 -45.72 -13.34
C LEU A 16 7.70 -44.73 -13.21
N THR A 17 6.56 -45.14 -12.67
CA THR A 17 5.36 -44.28 -12.51
C THR A 17 5.23 -43.61 -11.14
N PHE A 18 6.12 -43.90 -10.20
CA PHE A 18 6.10 -43.28 -8.85
C PHE A 18 7.10 -42.14 -8.66
N GLY A 19 7.81 -41.71 -9.71
CA GLY A 19 8.91 -40.75 -9.64
C GLY A 19 8.57 -39.28 -9.99
N GLN A 20 7.32 -38.92 -10.23
CA GLN A 20 6.97 -37.53 -10.64
C GLN A 20 6.02 -36.81 -9.68
N SER A 21 6.07 -37.05 -8.40
CA SER A 21 5.26 -36.30 -7.42
C SER A 21 6.06 -35.48 -6.43
N ALA A 22 7.24 -34.98 -6.80
CA ALA A 22 8.12 -34.32 -5.85
C ALA A 22 8.39 -32.83 -6.09
N ASN A 23 7.52 -32.12 -6.84
CA ASN A 23 7.58 -30.64 -6.86
C ASN A 23 6.27 -29.97 -7.33
N ALA A 24 5.12 -30.55 -7.04
CA ALA A 24 3.90 -29.78 -7.10
C ALA A 24 3.95 -28.77 -5.94
N GLY A 25 4.41 -27.55 -6.21
CA GLY A 25 4.39 -26.46 -5.22
C GLY A 25 2.94 -26.27 -4.74
N TRP A 26 2.77 -25.81 -3.51
CA TRP A 26 1.44 -25.47 -2.98
C TRP A 26 0.71 -24.50 -3.92
N GLU A 27 -0.56 -24.76 -4.18
CA GLU A 27 -1.49 -23.90 -4.89
C GLU A 27 -2.79 -23.79 -4.13
N PRO A 28 -3.55 -22.67 -4.25
CA PRO A 28 -4.85 -22.53 -3.60
C PRO A 28 -5.87 -23.54 -4.15
N ASP A 29 -6.53 -24.27 -3.26
CA ASP A 29 -7.56 -25.26 -3.58
C ASP A 29 -9.00 -24.72 -3.46
N LYS A 30 -9.16 -23.46 -3.04
CA LYS A 30 -10.44 -22.74 -2.95
C LYS A 30 -10.27 -21.24 -3.26
N GLU A 31 -11.39 -20.51 -3.28
CA GLU A 31 -11.43 -19.06 -3.51
C GLU A 31 -10.49 -18.30 -2.55
N VAL A 32 -9.69 -17.40 -3.09
CA VAL A 32 -8.79 -16.53 -2.31
C VAL A 32 -9.54 -15.27 -1.90
N GLU A 33 -9.42 -14.87 -0.64
CA GLU A 33 -10.01 -13.66 -0.09
C GLU A 33 -8.95 -12.58 0.13
N ILE A 34 -9.12 -11.41 -0.51
CA ILE A 34 -8.28 -10.23 -0.27
C ILE A 34 -9.04 -9.26 0.62
N VAL A 35 -8.53 -9.06 1.84
CA VAL A 35 -9.13 -8.19 2.84
C VAL A 35 -8.54 -6.78 2.74
N ALA A 36 -9.39 -5.77 2.58
CA ALA A 36 -9.03 -4.35 2.65
C ALA A 36 -9.59 -3.71 3.93
N HIS A 37 -8.82 -2.82 4.57
CA HIS A 37 -9.15 -2.25 5.88
C HIS A 37 -9.64 -0.79 5.86
N ALA A 38 -9.89 -0.25 4.67
CA ALA A 38 -10.24 1.15 4.48
C ALA A 38 -11.63 1.34 3.86
N LYS A 39 -12.08 2.58 3.73
CA LYS A 39 -13.36 2.89 3.06
C LYS A 39 -13.33 2.53 1.57
N GLU A 40 -14.49 2.28 0.99
CA GLU A 40 -14.70 1.85 -0.41
C GLU A 40 -13.95 2.72 -1.42
N THR A 41 -13.93 4.03 -1.20
CA THR A 41 -13.31 5.04 -2.09
C THR A 41 -11.81 5.23 -1.86
N SER A 42 -11.21 4.47 -0.94
CA SER A 42 -9.79 4.63 -0.60
C SER A 42 -8.86 4.03 -1.65
N SER A 43 -7.64 4.57 -1.70
CA SER A 43 -6.56 4.02 -2.53
C SER A 43 -6.16 2.58 -2.15
N THR A 44 -6.43 2.14 -0.91
CA THR A 44 -6.23 0.76 -0.44
C THR A 44 -7.20 -0.20 -1.12
N VAL A 45 -8.49 0.17 -1.19
CA VAL A 45 -9.52 -0.63 -1.89
C VAL A 45 -9.30 -0.58 -3.39
N ALA A 46 -8.95 0.58 -3.97
CA ALA A 46 -8.61 0.70 -5.38
C ALA A 46 -7.43 -0.22 -5.78
N PHE A 47 -6.40 -0.33 -4.93
CA PHE A 47 -5.30 -1.27 -5.13
C PHE A 47 -5.79 -2.73 -5.13
N ALA A 48 -6.58 -3.14 -4.12
CA ALA A 48 -7.12 -4.50 -4.06
C ALA A 48 -7.93 -4.86 -5.31
N ARG A 49 -8.81 -3.95 -5.76
CA ARG A 49 -9.61 -4.12 -6.98
C ARG A 49 -8.74 -4.22 -8.24
N SER A 50 -7.63 -3.48 -8.32
CA SER A 50 -6.72 -3.58 -9.46
C SER A 50 -6.02 -4.93 -9.53
N VAL A 51 -5.61 -5.48 -8.38
CA VAL A 51 -5.01 -6.83 -8.28
C VAL A 51 -6.04 -7.90 -8.66
N ILE A 52 -7.25 -7.83 -8.10
CA ILE A 52 -8.36 -8.77 -8.37
C ILE A 52 -8.70 -8.75 -9.86
N LYS A 53 -8.89 -7.57 -10.44
CA LYS A 53 -9.18 -7.42 -11.88
C LYS A 53 -8.17 -8.14 -12.76
N VAL A 54 -6.89 -8.02 -12.46
CA VAL A 54 -5.83 -8.72 -13.23
C VAL A 54 -5.93 -10.24 -13.03
N ILE A 55 -6.11 -10.70 -11.77
CA ILE A 55 -6.24 -12.13 -11.47
C ILE A 55 -7.40 -12.75 -12.25
N GLU A 56 -8.55 -12.07 -12.33
CA GLU A 56 -9.73 -12.51 -13.08
C GLU A 56 -9.49 -12.46 -14.58
N GLN A 57 -8.98 -11.35 -15.12
CA GLN A 57 -8.75 -11.20 -16.56
C GLN A 57 -7.73 -12.19 -17.14
N GLU A 58 -6.69 -12.50 -16.38
CA GLU A 58 -5.62 -13.42 -16.78
C GLU A 58 -5.87 -14.86 -16.29
N ASN A 59 -7.02 -15.12 -15.64
CA ASN A 59 -7.39 -16.42 -15.06
C ASN A 59 -6.26 -17.04 -14.21
N LEU A 60 -5.65 -16.24 -13.33
CA LEU A 60 -4.47 -16.63 -12.55
C LEU A 60 -4.80 -17.48 -11.32
N LEU A 61 -6.05 -17.49 -10.87
CA LEU A 61 -6.56 -18.32 -9.78
C LEU A 61 -7.84 -19.06 -10.23
N PRO A 62 -7.75 -20.35 -10.51
CA PRO A 62 -8.88 -21.10 -11.07
C PRO A 62 -10.09 -21.19 -10.12
N ASN A 63 -9.87 -21.11 -8.81
CA ASN A 63 -10.93 -21.12 -7.80
C ASN A 63 -11.47 -19.72 -7.46
N GLY A 64 -11.02 -18.68 -8.18
CA GLY A 64 -11.49 -17.31 -8.03
C GLY A 64 -10.82 -16.53 -6.90
N VAL A 65 -11.19 -15.25 -6.84
CA VAL A 65 -10.71 -14.30 -5.84
C VAL A 65 -11.84 -13.32 -5.51
N LYS A 66 -11.96 -12.94 -4.22
CA LYS A 66 -12.95 -11.95 -3.77
C LYS A 66 -12.32 -10.85 -2.93
N LEU A 67 -13.03 -9.72 -2.86
CA LEU A 67 -12.70 -8.60 -1.99
C LEU A 67 -13.63 -8.59 -0.77
N THR A 68 -13.03 -8.50 0.42
CA THR A 68 -13.75 -8.26 1.67
C THR A 68 -13.25 -6.95 2.29
N ILE A 69 -14.19 -6.06 2.65
CA ILE A 69 -13.85 -4.77 3.27
C ILE A 69 -14.23 -4.80 4.75
N ILE A 70 -13.22 -4.71 5.63
CA ILE A 70 -13.41 -4.72 7.09
C ILE A 70 -12.81 -3.45 7.68
N ARG A 71 -13.69 -2.50 8.05
CA ARG A 71 -13.28 -1.20 8.62
C ARG A 71 -13.27 -1.23 10.15
N GLY A 72 -12.47 -0.32 10.73
CA GLY A 72 -12.49 -0.01 12.15
C GLY A 72 -11.18 -0.32 12.87
N ALA A 73 -11.03 0.30 14.05
CA ALA A 73 -9.85 0.21 14.91
C ALA A 73 -8.53 0.47 14.13
N ARG A 74 -8.51 1.49 13.25
CA ARG A 74 -7.35 1.84 12.40
C ARG A 74 -6.76 0.63 11.66
N GLY A 75 -7.65 -0.24 11.11
CA GLY A 75 -7.27 -1.49 10.45
C GLY A 75 -7.12 -2.70 11.38
N GLY A 76 -7.24 -2.52 12.70
CA GLY A 76 -7.13 -3.60 13.68
C GLY A 76 -8.18 -4.69 13.51
N LYS A 77 -9.44 -4.34 13.16
CA LYS A 77 -10.48 -5.34 12.90
C LYS A 77 -10.13 -6.25 11.71
N ALA A 78 -9.64 -5.68 10.62
CA ALA A 78 -9.21 -6.46 9.45
C ALA A 78 -8.01 -7.35 9.77
N ARG A 79 -7.01 -6.81 10.49
CA ARG A 79 -5.84 -7.57 10.93
C ARG A 79 -6.24 -8.76 11.79
N ASN A 80 -7.06 -8.53 12.82
CA ASN A 80 -7.53 -9.60 13.70
C ASN A 80 -8.36 -10.64 12.92
N TYR A 81 -9.18 -10.21 11.97
CA TYR A 81 -9.91 -11.14 11.10
C TYR A 81 -8.95 -12.09 10.36
N VAL A 82 -7.93 -11.56 9.70
CA VAL A 82 -6.95 -12.38 8.95
C VAL A 82 -6.17 -13.31 9.88
N LEU A 83 -5.73 -12.83 11.04
CA LEU A 83 -4.95 -13.61 11.99
C LEU A 83 -5.79 -14.68 12.69
N ASN A 84 -7.08 -14.43 12.93
CA ASN A 84 -8.01 -15.37 13.54
C ASN A 84 -8.54 -16.46 12.58
N LYS A 85 -8.17 -16.40 11.30
CA LYS A 85 -8.51 -17.45 10.31
C LYS A 85 -7.61 -18.72 10.42
N ASN A 86 -6.95 -18.92 11.55
CA ASN A 86 -6.22 -20.14 11.89
C ASN A 86 -5.32 -20.65 10.76
N LYS A 87 -4.39 -19.83 10.30
CA LYS A 87 -3.41 -20.22 9.25
C LYS A 87 -4.06 -20.47 7.87
N ASP A 88 -5.27 -20.00 7.61
CA ASP A 88 -5.87 -20.17 6.29
C ASP A 88 -5.06 -19.40 5.24
N PRO A 89 -4.33 -20.09 4.35
CA PRO A 89 -3.48 -19.44 3.36
C PRO A 89 -4.29 -18.75 2.25
N HIS A 90 -5.61 -18.91 2.22
CA HIS A 90 -6.50 -18.28 1.25
C HIS A 90 -6.97 -16.89 1.69
N VAL A 91 -6.62 -16.45 2.91
CA VAL A 91 -7.01 -15.13 3.42
C VAL A 91 -5.80 -14.20 3.48
N LEU A 92 -5.77 -13.23 2.57
CA LEU A 92 -4.71 -12.23 2.43
C LEU A 92 -5.25 -10.87 2.88
N GLN A 93 -4.38 -9.97 3.33
CA GLN A 93 -4.75 -8.58 3.57
C GLN A 93 -3.87 -7.63 2.76
N VAL A 94 -4.44 -6.52 2.35
CA VAL A 94 -3.68 -5.42 1.75
C VAL A 94 -2.67 -4.88 2.76
N LEU A 95 -1.40 -4.92 2.39
CA LEU A 95 -0.29 -4.39 3.16
C LEU A 95 -0.21 -2.87 2.97
N THR A 96 -0.18 -2.15 4.09
CA THR A 96 0.04 -0.70 4.13
C THR A 96 0.90 -0.34 5.35
N PRO A 97 1.53 0.84 5.39
CA PRO A 97 2.29 1.29 6.56
C PRO A 97 1.50 1.28 7.87
N SER A 98 0.18 1.46 7.83
CA SER A 98 -0.68 1.43 9.01
C SER A 98 -0.66 0.10 9.77
N GLN A 99 -0.28 -1.00 9.11
CA GLN A 99 -0.09 -2.31 9.76
C GLN A 99 1.04 -2.28 10.80
N ILE A 100 2.03 -1.41 10.62
CA ILE A 100 3.15 -1.21 11.54
C ILE A 100 2.86 -0.03 12.45
N ASN A 101 2.59 1.14 11.87
CA ASN A 101 2.48 2.40 12.60
C ASN A 101 1.39 2.36 13.68
N ASN A 102 0.20 1.84 13.35
CA ASN A 102 -0.91 1.80 14.29
C ASN A 102 -0.66 0.84 15.46
N VAL A 103 0.05 -0.27 15.20
CA VAL A 103 0.42 -1.23 16.27
C VAL A 103 1.36 -0.57 17.27
N ILE A 104 2.40 0.12 16.78
CA ILE A 104 3.37 0.81 17.63
C ILE A 104 2.69 1.93 18.43
N LEU A 105 1.86 2.75 17.79
CA LEU A 105 1.18 3.89 18.41
C LEU A 105 0.13 3.51 19.45
N THR A 106 -0.53 2.37 19.25
CA THR A 106 -1.62 1.93 20.14
C THR A 106 -1.20 0.87 21.15
N GLY A 107 0.06 0.40 21.10
CA GLY A 107 0.56 -0.65 21.98
C GLY A 107 -0.16 -1.99 21.81
N GLN A 108 -0.73 -2.27 20.62
CA GLN A 108 -1.45 -3.52 20.37
C GLN A 108 -0.47 -4.71 20.38
N GLU A 109 -0.84 -5.78 21.09
CA GLU A 109 -0.03 -7.01 21.16
C GLU A 109 0.01 -7.75 19.83
N VAL A 110 -1.10 -7.74 19.09
CA VAL A 110 -1.25 -8.42 17.80
C VAL A 110 -1.00 -7.42 16.66
N GLY A 111 0.05 -7.66 15.89
CA GLY A 111 0.47 -6.70 14.88
C GLY A 111 1.28 -7.27 13.73
N TYR A 112 2.20 -6.49 13.26
CA TYR A 112 3.09 -6.84 12.15
C TYR A 112 4.01 -8.03 12.47
N GLN A 113 4.29 -8.29 13.75
CA GLN A 113 5.06 -9.46 14.20
C GLN A 113 4.38 -10.78 13.83
N ASN A 114 3.05 -10.78 13.71
CA ASN A 114 2.24 -11.93 13.33
C ASN A 114 1.99 -12.00 11.82
N ALA A 115 2.56 -11.08 11.05
CA ALA A 115 2.37 -10.97 9.62
C ALA A 115 3.57 -11.50 8.85
N LYS A 116 3.31 -12.22 7.75
CA LYS A 116 4.29 -12.58 6.73
C LYS A 116 3.98 -11.78 5.47
N GLY A 117 4.89 -10.89 5.08
CA GLY A 117 4.81 -10.14 3.83
C GLY A 117 4.92 -11.06 2.62
N ILE A 118 4.08 -10.83 1.62
CA ILE A 118 4.09 -11.56 0.36
C ILE A 118 4.82 -10.75 -0.71
N ALA A 119 4.37 -9.53 -0.93
CA ALA A 119 4.95 -8.59 -1.90
C ALA A 119 4.53 -7.16 -1.57
N ALA A 120 5.42 -6.21 -1.78
CA ALA A 120 5.09 -4.80 -2.01
C ALA A 120 5.11 -4.55 -3.51
N LEU A 121 4.05 -3.99 -4.07
CA LEU A 121 3.86 -3.86 -5.52
C LEU A 121 3.99 -2.43 -6.00
N VAL A 122 3.59 -1.47 -5.16
CA VAL A 122 3.61 -0.04 -5.52
C VAL A 122 3.94 0.81 -4.31
N VAL A 123 4.54 1.95 -4.59
CA VAL A 123 4.71 3.06 -3.66
C VAL A 123 3.89 4.25 -4.15
N SER A 124 3.01 4.78 -3.30
CA SER A 124 2.28 6.01 -3.59
C SER A 124 3.15 7.21 -3.24
N PRO A 125 3.36 8.16 -4.16
CA PRO A 125 3.98 9.41 -3.82
C PRO A 125 3.23 10.15 -2.71
N LEU A 126 3.97 10.80 -1.82
CA LEU A 126 3.44 11.76 -0.87
C LEU A 126 3.66 13.16 -1.44
N LEU A 127 2.61 13.95 -1.56
CA LEU A 127 2.60 15.27 -2.18
C LEU A 127 2.32 16.34 -1.14
N LEU A 128 3.21 17.32 -1.00
CA LEU A 128 2.95 18.54 -0.24
C LEU A 128 2.07 19.44 -1.09
N THR A 129 0.83 19.62 -0.67
CA THR A 129 -0.19 20.30 -1.46
C THR A 129 -0.82 21.43 -0.68
N VAL A 130 -1.00 22.59 -1.33
CA VAL A 130 -1.64 23.80 -0.80
C VAL A 130 -2.82 24.20 -1.66
N ASN A 131 -3.70 25.07 -1.14
CA ASN A 131 -4.70 25.76 -1.97
C ASN A 131 -3.98 26.60 -3.03
N ALA A 132 -4.49 26.62 -4.28
CA ALA A 132 -3.86 27.36 -5.37
C ALA A 132 -3.83 28.88 -5.12
N ASP A 133 -4.81 29.39 -4.39
CA ASP A 133 -4.94 30.82 -4.06
C ASP A 133 -4.11 31.21 -2.80
N SER A 134 -3.45 30.24 -2.15
CA SER A 134 -2.61 30.51 -0.98
C SER A 134 -1.33 31.28 -1.36
N GLU A 135 -0.77 31.97 -0.37
CA GLU A 135 0.51 32.69 -0.49
C GLU A 135 1.72 31.75 -0.70
N TYR A 136 1.57 30.45 -0.44
CA TYR A 136 2.67 29.48 -0.47
C TYR A 136 3.04 29.07 -1.89
N GLN A 137 4.28 29.35 -2.30
CA GLN A 137 4.85 28.95 -3.59
C GLN A 137 5.91 27.86 -3.44
N SER A 138 6.37 27.60 -2.21
CA SER A 138 7.41 26.61 -1.89
C SER A 138 7.25 26.07 -0.47
N LEU A 139 7.89 24.92 -0.19
CA LEU A 139 8.02 24.42 1.19
C LEU A 139 8.64 25.49 2.11
N ASN A 140 9.61 26.26 1.60
CA ASN A 140 10.29 27.29 2.41
C ASN A 140 9.34 28.40 2.87
N ASP A 141 8.29 28.73 2.13
CA ASP A 141 7.31 29.73 2.53
C ASP A 141 6.48 29.25 3.71
N ILE A 142 6.06 27.96 3.70
CA ILE A 142 5.40 27.32 4.84
C ILE A 142 6.30 27.38 6.09
N ILE A 143 7.58 27.03 5.94
CA ILE A 143 8.55 27.05 7.05
C ILE A 143 8.77 28.48 7.57
N LYS A 144 8.91 29.48 6.70
CA LYS A 144 9.03 30.89 7.10
C LYS A 144 7.79 31.35 7.90
N LYS A 145 6.61 31.01 7.41
CA LYS A 145 5.34 31.37 8.08
C LYS A 145 5.24 30.70 9.47
N ALA A 146 5.58 29.41 9.56
CA ALA A 146 5.58 28.68 10.84
C ALA A 146 6.61 29.24 11.83
N LYS A 147 7.78 29.69 11.38
CA LYS A 147 8.77 30.38 12.23
C LYS A 147 8.26 31.71 12.76
N ALA A 148 7.59 32.49 11.93
CA ALA A 148 7.04 33.79 12.30
C ALA A 148 5.80 33.64 13.22
N ASN A 149 5.07 32.54 13.11
CA ASN A 149 3.81 32.31 13.82
C ASN A 149 3.75 30.87 14.36
N PRO A 150 4.47 30.55 15.43
CA PRO A 150 4.50 29.19 16.00
C PRO A 150 3.10 28.67 16.32
N GLY A 151 2.81 27.43 15.90
CA GLY A 151 1.53 26.75 16.11
C GLY A 151 0.34 27.29 15.30
N LYS A 152 0.54 28.30 14.44
CA LYS A 152 -0.55 28.87 13.63
C LYS A 152 -0.66 28.27 12.22
N VAL A 153 0.42 27.68 11.71
CA VAL A 153 0.36 26.92 10.45
C VAL A 153 -0.26 25.56 10.72
N VAL A 154 -1.28 25.21 9.94
CA VAL A 154 -2.08 23.98 10.14
C VAL A 154 -1.87 23.02 9.00
N GLN A 155 -1.34 21.84 9.32
CA GLN A 155 -1.39 20.68 8.44
C GLN A 155 -2.68 19.92 8.68
N GLY A 156 -3.48 19.70 7.63
CA GLY A 156 -4.57 18.74 7.65
C GLY A 156 -4.11 17.34 7.20
N GLY A 157 -4.89 16.33 7.54
CA GLY A 157 -4.66 14.95 7.11
C GLY A 157 -5.65 13.99 7.70
N GLY A 158 -5.43 12.68 7.53
CA GLY A 158 -6.21 11.63 8.19
C GLY A 158 -5.79 11.40 9.64
N ASP A 159 -5.99 10.19 10.13
CA ASP A 159 -5.65 9.84 11.52
C ASP A 159 -4.17 10.07 11.88
N PHE A 160 -3.93 10.40 13.14
CA PHE A 160 -2.57 10.40 13.71
C PHE A 160 -1.89 9.04 13.48
N GLY A 161 -0.58 9.06 13.12
CA GLY A 161 0.21 7.86 12.83
C GLY A 161 0.12 7.35 11.40
N GLN A 162 -0.67 7.98 10.55
CA GLN A 162 -0.53 7.81 9.11
C GLN A 162 0.80 8.43 8.62
N VAL A 163 1.30 7.96 7.47
CA VAL A 163 2.56 8.45 6.90
C VAL A 163 2.57 9.98 6.76
N ALA A 164 1.46 10.56 6.35
CA ALA A 164 1.31 12.01 6.19
C ALA A 164 1.56 12.78 7.51
N SER A 165 0.94 12.35 8.61
CA SER A 165 1.12 13.00 9.92
C SER A 165 2.54 12.83 10.46
N LEU A 166 3.14 11.65 10.27
CA LEU A 166 4.50 11.35 10.72
C LEU A 166 5.55 12.17 9.93
N VAL A 167 5.42 12.22 8.59
CA VAL A 167 6.33 13.00 7.74
C VAL A 167 6.21 14.50 8.04
N GLY A 168 4.99 15.00 8.24
CA GLY A 168 4.79 16.40 8.62
C GLY A 168 5.44 16.75 9.96
N LYS A 169 5.27 15.89 10.97
CA LYS A 169 5.94 16.05 12.27
C LYS A 169 7.46 16.03 12.14
N MET A 170 8.02 15.03 11.45
CA MET A 170 9.47 14.92 11.21
C MET A 170 10.02 16.15 10.46
N MET A 171 9.26 16.67 9.50
CA MET A 171 9.61 17.88 8.77
C MET A 171 9.61 19.12 9.68
N ALA A 172 8.60 19.28 10.52
CA ALA A 172 8.53 20.38 11.49
C ALA A 172 9.71 20.31 12.48
N GLU A 173 10.01 19.13 13.01
CA GLU A 173 11.16 18.89 13.91
C GLU A 173 12.51 19.22 13.24
N GLU A 174 12.75 18.74 11.99
CA GLU A 174 13.97 19.05 11.24
C GLU A 174 14.16 20.56 11.03
N LYS A 175 13.05 21.27 10.79
CA LYS A 175 13.09 22.73 10.52
C LYS A 175 13.04 23.58 11.78
N GLY A 176 12.86 22.97 12.96
CA GLY A 176 12.72 23.67 14.23
C GLY A 176 11.53 24.63 14.23
N VAL A 177 10.38 24.16 13.73
CA VAL A 177 9.12 24.92 13.65
C VAL A 177 7.99 24.18 14.33
N ASP A 178 7.00 24.94 14.80
CA ASP A 178 5.77 24.40 15.36
C ASP A 178 4.64 24.51 14.34
N ILE A 179 4.11 23.33 13.94
CA ILE A 179 3.02 23.16 12.98
C ILE A 179 1.93 22.33 13.64
N THR A 180 0.73 22.87 13.70
CA THR A 180 -0.44 22.16 14.23
C THR A 180 -0.93 21.12 13.25
N TYR A 181 -1.16 19.89 13.72
CA TYR A 181 -1.79 18.83 12.91
C TYR A 181 -3.25 18.64 13.30
N THR A 182 -4.15 18.68 12.32
CA THR A 182 -5.59 18.45 12.54
C THR A 182 -6.09 17.30 11.67
N PRO A 183 -6.62 16.22 12.28
CA PRO A 183 -7.17 15.10 11.54
C PRO A 183 -8.59 15.39 11.02
N PHE A 184 -8.90 14.90 9.81
CA PHE A 184 -10.19 15.00 9.15
C PHE A 184 -10.56 13.68 8.47
N ASP A 185 -11.86 13.36 8.40
CA ASP A 185 -12.37 12.14 7.75
C ASP A 185 -12.07 12.08 6.24
N ASP A 186 -11.96 13.24 5.59
CA ASP A 186 -11.63 13.40 4.17
C ASP A 186 -10.15 13.72 3.92
N GLU A 187 -9.31 13.50 4.95
CA GLU A 187 -7.87 13.74 4.90
C GLU A 187 -7.52 15.23 4.70
N GLY A 188 -8.43 16.12 5.05
CA GLY A 188 -8.25 17.59 5.00
C GLY A 188 -8.42 18.19 3.60
N VAL A 189 -8.86 17.42 2.61
CA VAL A 189 -8.98 17.87 1.21
C VAL A 189 -9.99 19.01 1.06
N LEU A 190 -11.18 18.89 1.67
CA LEU A 190 -12.21 19.94 1.61
C LEU A 190 -11.83 21.16 2.41
N GLN A 191 -11.17 20.98 3.56
CA GLN A 191 -10.67 22.07 4.39
C GLN A 191 -9.59 22.87 3.67
N LEU A 192 -8.69 22.20 2.94
CA LEU A 192 -7.68 22.87 2.13
C LEU A 192 -8.31 23.66 0.99
N LEU A 193 -9.31 23.10 0.29
CA LEU A 193 -10.05 23.80 -0.75
C LEU A 193 -10.80 25.02 -0.22
N GLY A 194 -11.31 24.95 1.01
CA GLY A 194 -11.97 26.05 1.71
C GLY A 194 -11.04 27.08 2.32
N GLY A 195 -9.70 26.87 2.27
CA GLY A 195 -8.72 27.77 2.89
C GLY A 195 -8.71 27.73 4.43
N HIS A 196 -9.23 26.66 5.03
CA HIS A 196 -9.32 26.52 6.50
C HIS A 196 -8.07 25.91 7.13
N ILE A 197 -7.17 25.35 6.29
CA ILE A 197 -5.86 24.82 6.67
C ILE A 197 -4.83 25.24 5.63
N ASP A 198 -3.55 25.18 6.00
CA ASP A 198 -2.46 25.69 5.17
C ASP A 198 -1.99 24.68 4.13
N PHE A 199 -1.86 23.39 4.51
CA PHE A 199 -1.40 22.35 3.60
C PHE A 199 -1.85 20.95 4.03
N ILE A 200 -1.74 20.02 3.10
CA ILE A 200 -1.86 18.58 3.34
C ILE A 200 -0.66 17.84 2.74
N LEU A 201 -0.38 16.66 3.29
CA LEU A 201 0.52 15.67 2.70
C LEU A 201 -0.31 14.49 2.22
N GLU A 202 -0.58 14.41 0.91
CA GLU A 202 -1.50 13.42 0.39
C GLU A 202 -1.00 12.73 -0.88
N ASN A 203 -1.62 11.60 -1.22
CA ASN A 203 -1.30 10.84 -2.41
C ASN A 203 -1.98 11.42 -3.68
N PRO A 204 -1.46 11.12 -4.88
CA PRO A 204 -1.99 11.66 -6.14
C PRO A 204 -3.50 11.45 -6.34
N GLY A 205 -4.02 10.28 -5.93
CA GLY A 205 -5.44 9.95 -6.09
C GLY A 205 -6.39 10.90 -5.37
N GLN A 206 -5.94 11.54 -4.29
CA GLN A 206 -6.74 12.51 -3.54
C GLN A 206 -6.69 13.92 -4.16
N VAL A 207 -5.55 14.35 -4.68
CA VAL A 207 -5.32 15.77 -5.02
C VAL A 207 -5.28 16.08 -6.52
N PHE A 208 -4.87 15.14 -7.39
CA PHE A 208 -4.61 15.45 -8.81
C PHE A 208 -5.79 16.04 -9.58
N LYS A 209 -7.01 15.63 -9.28
CA LYS A 209 -8.21 16.20 -9.90
C LYS A 209 -8.36 17.71 -9.60
N PHE A 210 -7.97 18.12 -8.40
CA PHE A 210 -8.02 19.52 -7.98
C PHE A 210 -6.82 20.32 -8.50
N VAL A 211 -5.66 19.70 -8.62
CA VAL A 211 -4.47 20.31 -9.25
C VAL A 211 -4.75 20.57 -10.74
N LYS A 212 -5.32 19.58 -11.46
CA LYS A 212 -5.74 19.76 -12.87
C LYS A 212 -6.80 20.81 -13.05
N ALA A 213 -7.67 21.00 -12.05
CA ALA A 213 -8.69 22.06 -12.05
C ALA A 213 -8.16 23.44 -11.61
N GLY A 214 -6.84 23.58 -11.35
CA GLY A 214 -6.22 24.82 -10.89
C GLY A 214 -6.62 25.25 -9.47
N LYS A 215 -7.21 24.35 -8.67
CA LYS A 215 -7.67 24.64 -7.30
C LYS A 215 -6.66 24.28 -6.22
N MET A 216 -5.66 23.49 -6.56
CA MET A 216 -4.57 23.11 -5.67
C MET A 216 -3.23 23.22 -6.39
N ARG A 217 -2.16 23.41 -5.63
CA ARG A 217 -0.78 23.47 -6.10
C ARG A 217 0.08 22.47 -5.32
N ILE A 218 0.91 21.70 -6.03
CA ILE A 218 1.88 20.80 -5.41
C ILE A 218 3.21 21.54 -5.25
N LEU A 219 3.73 21.61 -4.03
CA LEU A 219 4.99 22.29 -3.72
C LEU A 219 6.19 21.35 -3.65
N ALA A 220 5.95 20.07 -3.32
CA ALA A 220 6.99 19.03 -3.28
C ALA A 220 6.39 17.64 -3.37
N SER A 221 7.20 16.66 -3.79
CA SER A 221 6.83 15.25 -3.86
C SER A 221 7.92 14.37 -3.24
N SER A 222 7.52 13.20 -2.69
CA SER A 222 8.47 12.23 -2.15
C SER A 222 9.34 11.56 -3.22
N VAL A 223 8.86 11.51 -4.46
CA VAL A 223 9.58 10.98 -5.63
C VAL A 223 9.45 11.95 -6.81
N LYS A 224 10.24 11.77 -7.86
CA LYS A 224 10.02 12.50 -9.12
C LYS A 224 8.67 12.08 -9.72
N LEU A 225 7.91 13.07 -10.19
CA LEU A 225 6.66 12.85 -10.90
C LEU A 225 6.89 12.98 -12.40
N PRO A 226 6.81 11.90 -13.19
CA PRO A 226 6.98 12.00 -14.65
C PRO A 226 5.97 12.91 -15.32
N SER A 227 4.74 12.98 -14.80
CA SER A 227 3.65 13.83 -15.32
C SER A 227 3.76 15.31 -14.91
N MET A 228 4.65 15.65 -13.96
CA MET A 228 4.84 17.00 -13.42
C MET A 228 6.33 17.21 -13.06
N PRO A 229 7.24 17.25 -14.05
CA PRO A 229 8.69 17.30 -13.83
C PRO A 229 9.16 18.59 -13.15
N GLU A 230 8.35 19.65 -13.19
CA GLU A 230 8.58 20.92 -12.51
C GLU A 230 8.46 20.83 -10.99
N VAL A 231 7.67 19.88 -10.47
CA VAL A 231 7.50 19.67 -9.02
C VAL A 231 8.79 19.12 -8.42
N PRO A 232 9.44 19.83 -7.49
CA PRO A 232 10.66 19.36 -6.86
C PRO A 232 10.38 18.17 -5.92
N THR A 233 11.37 17.30 -5.73
CA THR A 233 11.31 16.34 -4.61
C THR A 233 11.48 17.09 -3.27
N PHE A 234 10.99 16.52 -2.17
CA PHE A 234 11.17 17.08 -0.83
C PHE A 234 12.64 17.42 -0.54
N LYS A 235 13.57 16.55 -0.98
CA LYS A 235 15.02 16.80 -0.86
C LYS A 235 15.45 18.06 -1.61
N LYS A 236 14.96 18.27 -2.83
CA LYS A 236 15.25 19.49 -3.61
C LYS A 236 14.55 20.72 -3.05
N ALA A 237 13.39 20.54 -2.43
CA ALA A 237 12.63 21.59 -1.73
C ALA A 237 13.27 21.95 -0.37
N GLY A 238 14.35 21.28 0.04
CA GLY A 238 15.11 21.60 1.24
C GLY A 238 14.82 20.75 2.48
N TYR A 239 13.95 19.74 2.39
CA TYR A 239 13.77 18.75 3.46
C TYR A 239 14.81 17.62 3.31
N LYS A 240 15.62 17.39 4.34
CA LYS A 240 16.73 16.42 4.35
C LYS A 240 16.39 15.15 5.16
N GLY A 241 15.29 15.17 5.88
CA GLY A 241 14.87 14.05 6.74
C GLY A 241 14.40 12.82 5.97
N THR A 242 14.07 11.79 6.71
CA THR A 242 13.59 10.52 6.16
C THR A 242 12.20 10.66 5.57
N MET A 243 12.03 10.22 4.34
CA MET A 243 10.73 10.07 3.71
C MET A 243 10.19 8.66 3.96
N LEU A 244 9.07 8.57 4.67
CA LEU A 244 8.37 7.30 4.86
C LEU A 244 7.61 6.92 3.58
N ALA A 245 7.75 5.67 3.16
CA ALA A 245 7.09 5.17 1.96
C ALA A 245 5.62 4.82 2.22
N GLN A 246 4.73 5.26 1.34
CA GLN A 246 3.33 4.80 1.31
C GLN A 246 3.19 3.59 0.37
N TYR A 247 3.72 2.44 0.78
CA TYR A 247 3.66 1.22 -0.02
C TYR A 247 2.29 0.52 0.07
N ARG A 248 1.99 -0.26 -0.97
CA ARG A 248 0.88 -1.22 -0.99
C ARG A 248 1.33 -2.56 -1.54
N GLY A 249 0.84 -3.61 -0.91
CA GLY A 249 1.14 -4.98 -1.25
C GLY A 249 0.16 -5.94 -0.61
N LEU A 250 0.57 -7.16 -0.38
CA LEU A 250 -0.21 -8.19 0.30
C LEU A 250 0.60 -8.86 1.40
N TRP A 251 -0.09 -9.31 2.43
CA TRP A 251 0.43 -10.12 3.53
C TRP A 251 -0.62 -11.12 4.01
N PHE A 252 -0.20 -12.11 4.79
CA PHE A 252 -1.06 -13.04 5.51
C PHE A 252 -0.44 -13.43 6.86
N SER A 253 -1.03 -14.37 7.62
CA SER A 253 -0.48 -14.81 8.91
C SER A 253 0.94 -15.39 8.73
N ASN A 254 1.87 -15.05 9.66
CA ASN A 254 3.22 -15.61 9.68
C ASN A 254 3.27 -17.12 9.96
N GLU A 255 2.14 -17.69 10.41
CA GLU A 255 1.99 -19.14 10.60
C GLU A 255 1.85 -19.90 9.28
N ASN A 256 1.55 -19.23 8.19
CA ASN A 256 1.54 -19.83 6.86
C ASN A 256 2.95 -20.17 6.37
N SER A 257 3.07 -21.22 5.57
CA SER A 257 4.35 -21.76 5.11
C SER A 257 5.06 -20.83 4.10
N ASN A 258 6.35 -21.04 3.93
CA ASN A 258 7.12 -20.35 2.89
C ASN A 258 6.72 -20.80 1.48
N ALA A 259 6.23 -22.02 1.28
CA ALA A 259 5.71 -22.48 -0.01
C ALA A 259 4.50 -21.66 -0.43
N GLN A 260 3.56 -21.39 0.50
CA GLN A 260 2.40 -20.54 0.30
C GLN A 260 2.79 -19.09 0.00
N ALA A 261 3.71 -18.52 0.76
CA ALA A 261 4.23 -17.17 0.51
C ALA A 261 4.90 -17.07 -0.88
N ASN A 262 5.69 -18.08 -1.26
CA ASN A 262 6.36 -18.11 -2.57
C ASN A 262 5.37 -18.21 -3.74
N PHE A 263 4.27 -18.97 -3.60
CA PHE A 263 3.22 -19.03 -4.60
C PHE A 263 2.64 -17.64 -4.84
N TYR A 264 2.14 -16.97 -3.77
CA TYR A 264 1.57 -15.64 -3.90
C TYR A 264 2.58 -14.57 -4.36
N SER A 265 3.83 -14.67 -3.93
CA SER A 265 4.89 -13.76 -4.42
C SER A 265 5.11 -13.91 -5.94
N LYS A 266 5.11 -15.16 -6.45
CA LYS A 266 5.18 -15.42 -7.91
C LYS A 266 3.94 -14.91 -8.63
N LEU A 267 2.75 -15.11 -8.04
CA LEU A 267 1.48 -14.60 -8.57
C LEU A 267 1.53 -13.06 -8.67
N MET A 268 1.95 -12.37 -7.61
CA MET A 268 2.06 -10.91 -7.60
C MET A 268 3.10 -10.39 -8.60
N LYS A 269 4.19 -11.12 -8.84
CA LYS A 269 5.14 -10.79 -9.92
C LYS A 269 4.51 -10.90 -11.32
N LYS A 270 3.60 -11.86 -11.53
CA LYS A 270 2.83 -11.94 -12.78
C LYS A 270 1.88 -10.74 -12.90
N VAL A 271 1.09 -10.47 -11.85
CA VAL A 271 0.17 -9.32 -11.79
C VAL A 271 0.89 -8.02 -12.12
N ALA A 272 2.03 -7.75 -11.46
CA ALA A 272 2.80 -6.53 -11.66
C ALA A 272 3.29 -6.30 -13.10
N LYS A 273 3.46 -7.37 -13.89
CA LYS A 273 3.93 -7.31 -15.27
C LYS A 273 2.82 -7.11 -16.30
N THR A 274 1.55 -7.25 -15.92
CA THR A 274 0.43 -7.12 -16.88
C THR A 274 0.20 -5.66 -17.26
N GLN A 275 -0.23 -5.43 -18.49
CA GLN A 275 -0.56 -4.08 -18.96
C GLN A 275 -1.66 -3.45 -18.11
N THR A 276 -2.69 -4.22 -17.74
CA THR A 276 -3.79 -3.74 -16.88
C THR A 276 -3.28 -3.17 -15.54
N PHE A 277 -2.29 -3.83 -14.92
CA PHE A 277 -1.71 -3.32 -13.67
C PHE A 277 -0.81 -2.11 -13.90
N GLN A 278 -0.02 -2.10 -14.97
CA GLN A 278 0.82 -0.96 -15.35
C GLN A 278 -0.02 0.28 -15.68
N ASP A 279 -1.17 0.11 -16.31
CA ASP A 279 -2.13 1.19 -16.57
C ASP A 279 -2.69 1.75 -15.25
N TYR A 280 -3.00 0.88 -14.27
CA TYR A 280 -3.38 1.30 -12.92
C TYR A 280 -2.26 2.12 -12.25
N VAL A 281 -1.01 1.64 -12.32
CA VAL A 281 0.17 2.33 -11.77
C VAL A 281 0.30 3.72 -12.40
N SER A 282 0.30 3.81 -13.72
CA SER A 282 0.47 5.06 -14.48
C SER A 282 -0.68 6.04 -14.21
N LYS A 283 -1.93 5.56 -14.30
CA LYS A 283 -3.14 6.39 -14.08
C LYS A 283 -3.17 7.03 -12.69
N ASN A 284 -2.64 6.34 -11.68
CA ASN A 284 -2.61 6.80 -10.30
C ASN A 284 -1.28 7.44 -9.90
N ASN A 285 -0.35 7.62 -10.84
CA ASN A 285 0.99 8.16 -10.61
C ASN A 285 1.73 7.46 -9.46
N LEU A 286 1.62 6.14 -9.42
CA LEU A 286 2.33 5.29 -8.46
C LEU A 286 3.74 4.97 -8.99
N ALA A 287 4.66 4.64 -8.08
CA ALA A 287 5.94 4.02 -8.42
C ALA A 287 5.85 2.50 -8.19
N PRO A 288 6.45 1.68 -9.07
CA PRO A 288 6.52 0.23 -8.91
C PRO A 288 7.50 -0.18 -7.81
#